data_041e5544f37246c13602f617d6d21701
#
_entry.id   041e5544f37246c13602f617d6d21701
#
_cell.length_a   1.000
_cell.length_b   1.000
_cell.length_c   1.000
_cell.angle_alpha   90.00
_cell.angle_beta   90.00
_cell.angle_gamma   90.00
#
_symmetry.space_group_name_H-M   'P 1'
#
loop_
_entity.id
_entity.type
_entity.pdbx_description
1 polymer ?
#
loop_
_entity_poly.entity_id
_entity_poly.type
_entity_poly.pdbx_seq_one_letter_code
_entity_poly.pdbx_strand_id
1 'polypeptide(L)'
;MKRVFLATALASALLMSTAQAAQTTFFNNLSGSWSGSGQAYVTKYGDISASCRVAISGAETQVAMNGSCGMLVFRQALGLSIRNAGGNRYVGTYTGSKTGPAKLEGTLRGDRLVMTIKWGGLVNGDRTAQMVLERTGPNSFAQTVNDTVAGKSRSTANFAFVRR
;
A
#
# COMPACT_ATOMS: atom_id res chain seq x y z
N MET A 1 -32.96 59.89 2.02
CA MET A 1 -33.35 58.55 1.59
C MET A 1 -32.18 57.90 0.86
N LYS A 2 -31.35 57.12 1.57
CA LYS A 2 -30.28 56.31 0.96
C LYS A 2 -30.23 54.97 1.71
N ARG A 3 -30.62 53.91 1.08
CA ARG A 3 -30.63 52.57 1.64
C ARG A 3 -29.38 51.81 1.19
N VAL A 4 -28.68 51.37 2.13
CA VAL A 4 -27.79 50.26 2.40
C VAL A 4 -28.01 49.04 1.49
N PHE A 5 -26.91 48.54 0.90
CA PHE A 5 -26.73 47.16 0.51
C PHE A 5 -25.46 46.60 1.15
N LEU A 6 -25.67 45.85 2.19
CA LEU A 6 -24.71 44.91 2.76
C LEU A 6 -25.41 43.56 2.76
N ALA A 7 -24.93 42.62 2.02
CA ALA A 7 -24.99 41.19 2.34
C ALA A 7 -24.36 40.36 1.21
N THR A 8 -23.61 39.39 1.66
CA THR A 8 -23.28 38.07 1.07
C THR A 8 -21.85 37.92 0.58
N ALA A 9 -20.99 37.54 1.53
CA ALA A 9 -19.73 36.87 1.24
C ALA A 9 -19.37 35.93 2.42
N LEU A 10 -20.11 34.87 2.65
CA LEU A 10 -19.77 33.82 3.64
C LEU A 10 -20.40 32.51 3.21
N ALA A 11 -19.85 31.80 2.25
CA ALA A 11 -20.24 30.41 1.95
C ALA A 11 -19.23 29.63 1.08
N SER A 12 -17.93 29.74 1.27
CA SER A 12 -16.97 28.97 0.44
C SER A 12 -15.87 28.21 1.19
N ALA A 13 -15.92 28.12 2.52
CA ALA A 13 -14.78 27.61 3.31
C ALA A 13 -14.96 26.17 3.85
N LEU A 14 -15.99 25.41 3.50
CA LEU A 14 -16.33 24.15 4.17
C LEU A 14 -16.06 22.86 3.38
N LEU A 15 -15.45 22.91 2.21
CA LEU A 15 -15.30 21.71 1.35
C LEU A 15 -13.90 21.06 1.32
N MET A 16 -12.91 21.57 2.06
CA MET A 16 -11.54 21.03 2.00
C MET A 16 -11.15 20.06 3.13
N SER A 17 -12.01 19.79 4.11
CA SER A 17 -11.62 19.01 5.30
C SER A 17 -11.77 17.48 5.17
N THR A 18 -12.50 16.96 4.20
CA THR A 18 -12.86 15.53 4.16
C THR A 18 -11.75 14.61 3.64
N ALA A 19 -10.90 15.09 2.72
CA ALA A 19 -9.84 14.28 2.14
C ALA A 19 -8.70 14.00 3.13
N GLN A 20 -8.41 14.94 4.01
CA GLN A 20 -7.31 14.82 4.99
C GLN A 20 -7.66 13.86 6.14
N ALA A 21 -8.91 13.85 6.58
CA ALA A 21 -9.38 12.91 7.62
C ALA A 21 -9.35 11.45 7.15
N ALA A 22 -9.64 11.19 5.88
CA ALA A 22 -9.56 9.84 5.31
C ALA A 22 -8.11 9.32 5.22
N GLN A 23 -7.15 10.20 4.98
CA GLN A 23 -5.72 9.83 4.89
C GLN A 23 -5.15 9.42 6.26
N THR A 24 -5.42 10.17 7.32
CA THR A 24 -4.97 9.83 8.68
C THR A 24 -5.56 8.53 9.16
N THR A 25 -6.82 8.27 8.85
CA THR A 25 -7.53 7.04 9.24
C THR A 25 -6.93 5.79 8.57
N PHE A 26 -6.51 5.87 7.30
CA PHE A 26 -5.94 4.72 6.58
C PHE A 26 -4.69 4.19 7.29
N PHE A 27 -3.72 5.04 7.60
CA PHE A 27 -2.45 4.63 8.22
C PHE A 27 -2.60 4.23 9.68
N ASN A 28 -3.34 4.99 10.48
CA ASN A 28 -3.48 4.75 11.91
C ASN A 28 -4.10 3.38 12.22
N ASN A 29 -5.04 2.94 11.40
CA ASN A 29 -5.70 1.66 11.59
C ASN A 29 -4.90 0.46 11.08
N LEU A 30 -3.66 0.65 10.60
CA LEU A 30 -2.79 -0.44 10.19
C LEU A 30 -1.77 -0.86 11.27
N SER A 31 -1.52 -0.05 12.29
CA SER A 31 -0.54 -0.37 13.34
C SER A 31 -0.90 -1.64 14.10
N GLY A 32 0.08 -2.50 14.37
CA GLY A 32 -0.08 -3.74 15.13
C GLY A 32 0.61 -4.94 14.50
N SER A 33 0.33 -6.12 15.05
CA SER A 33 0.83 -7.41 14.57
C SER A 33 -0.20 -8.08 13.67
N TRP A 34 0.25 -8.65 12.57
CA TRP A 34 -0.62 -9.21 11.53
C TRP A 34 -0.14 -10.58 11.09
N SER A 35 -1.09 -11.48 10.83
CA SER A 35 -0.85 -12.74 10.14
C SER A 35 -1.46 -12.68 8.77
N GLY A 36 -0.72 -13.09 7.75
CA GLY A 36 -1.18 -13.13 6.37
C GLY A 36 -1.09 -14.52 5.78
N SER A 37 -1.94 -14.81 4.82
CA SER A 37 -1.86 -15.98 3.96
C SER A 37 -2.21 -15.59 2.53
N GLY A 38 -1.63 -16.28 1.56
CA GLY A 38 -1.86 -15.97 0.17
C GLY A 38 -0.97 -16.73 -0.76
N GLN A 39 -0.85 -16.22 -1.97
CA GLN A 39 -0.05 -16.80 -3.05
C GLN A 39 0.98 -15.81 -3.57
N ALA A 40 2.14 -16.32 -3.95
CA ALA A 40 3.16 -15.58 -4.67
C ALA A 40 3.61 -16.37 -5.89
N TYR A 41 3.81 -15.68 -7.01
CA TYR A 41 4.38 -16.28 -8.22
C TYR A 41 5.91 -16.29 -8.12
N VAL A 42 6.47 -17.46 -8.33
CA VAL A 42 7.92 -17.66 -8.45
C VAL A 42 8.20 -18.26 -9.82
N THR A 43 8.99 -17.58 -10.64
CA THR A 43 9.27 -17.94 -12.05
C THR A 43 9.58 -19.43 -12.25
N LYS A 44 10.32 -20.05 -11.32
CA LYS A 44 10.71 -21.45 -11.40
C LYS A 44 9.62 -22.44 -10.96
N TYR A 45 8.71 -22.00 -10.07
CA TYR A 45 7.77 -22.90 -9.38
C TYR A 45 6.30 -22.58 -9.64
N GLY A 46 5.99 -21.49 -10.35
CA GLY A 46 4.62 -21.01 -10.52
C GLY A 46 4.06 -20.36 -9.26
N ASP A 47 2.76 -20.47 -9.06
CA ASP A 47 2.09 -19.94 -7.86
C ASP A 47 2.34 -20.85 -6.66
N ILE A 48 2.88 -20.27 -5.60
CA ILE A 48 3.15 -20.97 -4.34
C ILE A 48 2.31 -20.34 -3.23
N SER A 49 1.75 -21.17 -2.36
CA SER A 49 1.08 -20.69 -1.14
C SER A 49 2.11 -20.34 -0.07
N ALA A 50 1.93 -19.20 0.58
CA ALA A 50 2.81 -18.74 1.64
C ALA A 50 2.01 -18.13 2.80
N SER A 51 2.61 -18.16 3.99
CA SER A 51 2.12 -17.45 5.17
C SER A 51 3.08 -16.35 5.58
N CYS A 52 2.53 -15.24 6.08
CA CYS A 52 3.26 -14.07 6.49
C CYS A 52 3.04 -13.75 7.96
N ARG A 53 4.07 -13.21 8.60
CA ARG A 53 3.96 -12.54 9.89
C ARG A 53 4.64 -11.20 9.78
N VAL A 54 3.90 -10.13 10.03
CA VAL A 54 4.41 -8.77 9.92
C VAL A 54 3.99 -7.94 11.11
N ALA A 55 4.84 -7.01 11.49
CA ALA A 55 4.52 -5.92 12.40
C ALA A 55 4.41 -4.64 11.59
N ILE A 56 3.35 -3.89 11.80
CA ILE A 56 3.13 -2.59 11.17
C ILE A 56 3.15 -1.53 12.26
N SER A 57 3.93 -0.49 12.05
CA SER A 57 3.88 0.75 12.79
C SER A 57 3.38 1.86 11.88
N GLY A 58 2.44 2.65 12.35
CA GLY A 58 1.87 3.74 11.58
C GLY A 58 1.70 4.99 12.43
N ALA A 59 1.88 6.11 11.80
CA ALA A 59 1.49 7.42 12.28
C ALA A 59 0.60 8.09 11.23
N GLU A 60 0.13 9.31 11.51
CA GLU A 60 -0.84 10.00 10.64
C GLU A 60 -0.41 10.10 9.15
N THR A 61 0.88 10.19 8.89
CA THR A 61 1.42 10.45 7.56
C THR A 61 2.35 9.37 7.03
N GLN A 62 2.59 8.28 7.79
CA GLN A 62 3.52 7.24 7.39
C GLN A 62 3.17 5.88 7.97
N VAL A 63 3.61 4.83 7.29
CA VAL A 63 3.52 3.44 7.74
C VAL A 63 4.84 2.73 7.43
N ALA A 64 5.25 1.89 8.35
CA ALA A 64 6.34 0.93 8.15
C ALA A 64 5.85 -0.48 8.49
N MET A 65 6.09 -1.43 7.62
CA MET A 65 5.80 -2.84 7.81
C MET A 65 7.10 -3.64 7.72
N ASN A 66 7.33 -4.50 8.69
CA ASN A 66 8.49 -5.39 8.73
C ASN A 66 8.05 -6.80 9.10
N GLY A 67 8.65 -7.79 8.48
CA GLY A 67 8.33 -9.17 8.78
C GLY A 67 8.90 -10.16 7.78
N SER A 68 8.23 -11.29 7.65
CA SER A 68 8.62 -12.31 6.69
C SER A 68 7.42 -13.07 6.16
N CYS A 69 7.52 -13.52 4.92
CA CYS A 69 6.61 -14.48 4.30
C CYS A 69 7.38 -15.74 3.92
N GLY A 70 6.72 -16.88 3.90
CA GLY A 70 7.33 -18.10 3.46
C GLY A 70 6.45 -19.33 3.63
N MET A 71 6.97 -20.48 3.17
CA MET A 71 6.36 -21.77 3.35
C MET A 71 7.39 -22.76 3.94
N LEU A 72 6.94 -23.60 4.86
CA LEU A 72 7.78 -24.61 5.54
C LEU A 72 9.11 -24.04 6.04
N VAL A 73 10.23 -24.42 5.42
CA VAL A 73 11.58 -24.02 5.82
C VAL A 73 12.11 -22.76 5.11
N PHE A 74 11.44 -22.30 4.07
CA PHE A 74 11.85 -21.10 3.32
C PHE A 74 11.12 -19.86 3.81
N ARG A 75 11.87 -18.84 4.22
CA ARG A 75 11.35 -17.54 4.61
C ARG A 75 12.08 -16.43 3.87
N GLN A 76 11.31 -15.48 3.36
CA GLN A 76 11.77 -14.25 2.75
C GLN A 76 11.42 -13.09 3.68
N ALA A 77 12.44 -12.38 4.15
CA ALA A 77 12.22 -11.12 4.86
C ALA A 77 11.61 -10.08 3.90
N LEU A 78 10.72 -9.27 4.42
CA LEU A 78 10.12 -8.15 3.70
C LEU A 78 10.04 -6.92 4.58
N GLY A 79 10.20 -5.78 3.97
CA GLY A 79 9.99 -4.47 4.58
C GLY A 79 9.26 -3.55 3.61
N LEU A 80 8.44 -2.70 4.16
CA LEU A 80 7.70 -1.69 3.44
C LEU A 80 7.72 -0.40 4.27
N SER A 81 8.08 0.71 3.65
CA SER A 81 7.98 2.03 4.26
C SER A 81 7.25 2.94 3.28
N ILE A 82 6.19 3.58 3.72
CA ILE A 82 5.40 4.51 2.90
C ILE A 82 5.14 5.77 3.72
N ARG A 83 5.28 6.93 3.09
CA ARG A 83 4.92 8.23 3.67
C ARG A 83 4.13 9.09 2.70
N ASN A 84 3.30 9.96 3.22
CA ASN A 84 2.68 11.03 2.45
C ASN A 84 3.75 12.05 2.06
N ALA A 85 3.80 12.41 0.78
CA ALA A 85 4.75 13.38 0.22
C ALA A 85 4.08 14.73 -0.12
N GLY A 86 2.87 14.95 0.40
CA GLY A 86 2.05 16.12 0.17
C GLY A 86 0.82 15.83 -0.69
N GLY A 87 -0.32 16.41 -0.32
CA GLY A 87 -1.60 16.12 -0.96
C GLY A 87 -1.93 14.63 -0.97
N ASN A 88 -2.35 14.11 -2.12
CA ASN A 88 -2.65 12.68 -2.31
C ASN A 88 -1.49 11.91 -2.95
N ARG A 89 -0.24 12.33 -2.73
CA ARG A 89 0.95 11.66 -3.24
C ARG A 89 1.65 10.91 -2.13
N TYR A 90 1.93 9.63 -2.36
CA TYR A 90 2.62 8.72 -1.45
C TYR A 90 3.89 8.20 -2.09
N VAL A 91 4.96 8.13 -1.31
CA VAL A 91 6.25 7.59 -1.74
C VAL A 91 6.77 6.62 -0.69
N GLY A 92 7.59 5.67 -1.13
CA GLY A 92 8.11 4.69 -0.20
C GLY A 92 9.19 3.79 -0.78
N THR A 93 9.52 2.77 -0.01
CA THR A 93 10.49 1.73 -0.36
C THR A 93 9.97 0.37 0.04
N TYR A 94 10.18 -0.61 -0.80
CA TYR A 94 9.91 -2.03 -0.55
C TYR A 94 11.22 -2.83 -0.58
N THR A 95 11.45 -3.68 0.42
CA THR A 95 12.66 -4.48 0.58
C THR A 95 12.31 -5.97 0.68
N GLY A 96 11.66 -6.53 -0.31
CA GLY A 96 11.31 -7.97 -0.35
C GLY A 96 11.70 -8.61 -1.68
N SER A 97 12.32 -7.84 -2.57
CA SER A 97 12.79 -8.32 -3.87
C SER A 97 14.23 -8.79 -3.82
N LYS A 98 14.56 -9.84 -4.60
CA LYS A 98 15.94 -10.28 -4.84
C LYS A 98 16.79 -9.27 -5.59
N THR A 99 16.16 -8.28 -6.25
CA THR A 99 16.85 -7.22 -7.01
C THR A 99 17.22 -6.01 -6.14
N GLY A 100 17.08 -6.13 -4.83
CA GLY A 100 17.33 -5.06 -3.87
C GLY A 100 16.10 -4.17 -3.62
N PRO A 101 16.30 -3.04 -2.92
CA PRO A 101 15.21 -2.12 -2.60
C PRO A 101 14.53 -1.57 -3.85
N ALA A 102 13.20 -1.57 -3.85
CA ALA A 102 12.37 -1.00 -4.88
C ALA A 102 11.76 0.33 -4.40
N LYS A 103 11.62 1.29 -5.31
CA LYS A 103 10.95 2.56 -5.03
C LYS A 103 9.45 2.42 -5.25
N LEU A 104 8.68 3.09 -4.41
CA LEU A 104 7.22 3.13 -4.48
C LEU A 104 6.74 4.57 -4.67
N GLU A 105 5.78 4.75 -5.54
CA GLU A 105 5.09 6.03 -5.74
C GLU A 105 3.63 5.78 -6.13
N GLY A 106 2.70 6.51 -5.52
CA GLY A 106 1.28 6.30 -5.80
C GLY A 106 0.33 7.23 -5.09
N THR A 107 -0.94 6.85 -5.05
CA THR A 107 -2.05 7.65 -4.52
C THR A 107 -3.01 6.78 -3.69
N LEU A 108 -3.64 7.40 -2.70
CA LEU A 108 -4.74 6.80 -1.94
C LEU A 108 -6.08 7.09 -2.64
N ARG A 109 -6.92 6.06 -2.78
CA ARG A 109 -8.25 6.12 -3.38
C ARG A 109 -9.24 5.39 -2.47
N GLY A 110 -9.90 6.12 -1.60
CA GLY A 110 -10.73 5.50 -0.55
C GLY A 110 -9.88 4.61 0.36
N ASP A 111 -10.23 3.36 0.48
CA ASP A 111 -9.53 2.35 1.27
C ASP A 111 -8.39 1.62 0.52
N ARG A 112 -7.99 2.13 -0.66
CA ARG A 112 -6.97 1.52 -1.52
C ARG A 112 -5.81 2.47 -1.77
N LEU A 113 -4.62 2.08 -1.31
CA LEU A 113 -3.36 2.73 -1.66
C LEU A 113 -2.77 2.03 -2.88
N VAL A 114 -2.80 2.70 -4.03
CA VAL A 114 -2.31 2.17 -5.32
C VAL A 114 -0.94 2.76 -5.60
N MET A 115 0.08 1.90 -5.67
CA MET A 115 1.48 2.27 -5.81
C MET A 115 2.09 1.63 -7.06
N THR A 116 2.87 2.40 -7.80
CA THR A 116 3.81 1.84 -8.78
C THR A 116 5.07 1.42 -8.06
N ILE A 117 5.50 0.19 -8.28
CA ILE A 117 6.80 -0.32 -7.87
C ILE A 117 7.79 -0.07 -9.00
N LYS A 118 8.98 0.46 -8.65
CA LYS A 118 10.15 0.52 -9.54
C LYS A 118 11.22 -0.36 -8.94
N TRP A 119 11.42 -1.54 -9.53
CA TRP A 119 12.37 -2.54 -9.07
C TRP A 119 13.82 -2.06 -9.22
N GLY A 120 14.71 -2.53 -8.35
CA GLY A 120 16.15 -2.28 -8.45
C GLY A 120 16.81 -2.97 -9.65
N GLY A 121 16.20 -4.03 -10.17
CA GLY A 121 16.61 -4.76 -11.37
C GLY A 121 15.40 -5.35 -12.09
N LEU A 122 15.62 -6.26 -13.03
CA LEU A 122 14.53 -6.95 -13.73
C LEU A 122 13.84 -7.96 -12.80
N VAL A 123 12.54 -7.88 -12.69
CA VAL A 123 11.65 -8.86 -12.03
C VAL A 123 10.66 -9.33 -13.09
N ASN A 124 10.59 -10.63 -13.36
CA ASN A 124 9.75 -11.23 -14.41
C ASN A 124 9.97 -10.66 -15.82
N GLY A 125 11.13 -10.01 -16.06
CA GLY A 125 11.46 -9.38 -17.33
C GLY A 125 11.11 -7.88 -17.41
N ASP A 126 10.54 -7.30 -16.37
CA ASP A 126 10.15 -5.89 -16.27
C ASP A 126 10.86 -5.19 -15.08
N ARG A 127 10.83 -3.86 -15.09
CA ARG A 127 11.33 -3.03 -13.98
C ARG A 127 10.22 -2.36 -13.18
N THR A 128 8.96 -2.63 -13.52
CA THR A 128 7.81 -1.99 -12.89
C THR A 128 6.73 -3.01 -12.57
N ALA A 129 5.99 -2.74 -11.51
CA ALA A 129 4.79 -3.46 -11.14
C ALA A 129 3.82 -2.52 -10.43
N GLN A 130 2.60 -2.94 -10.20
CA GLN A 130 1.63 -2.23 -9.38
C GLN A 130 1.42 -2.97 -8.06
N MET A 131 1.55 -2.27 -6.94
CA MET A 131 1.14 -2.75 -5.62
C MET A 131 -0.15 -2.06 -5.19
N VAL A 132 -1.07 -2.81 -4.66
CA VAL A 132 -2.28 -2.30 -4.03
C VAL A 132 -2.31 -2.79 -2.59
N LEU A 133 -2.42 -1.86 -1.64
CA LEU A 133 -2.79 -2.14 -0.27
C LEU A 133 -4.24 -1.70 -0.10
N GLU A 134 -5.10 -2.60 0.33
CA GLU A 134 -6.54 -2.35 0.46
C GLU A 134 -7.01 -2.75 1.86
N ARG A 135 -7.68 -1.85 2.55
CA ARG A 135 -8.37 -2.17 3.79
C ARG A 135 -9.65 -2.94 3.45
N THR A 136 -9.74 -4.17 3.93
CA THR A 136 -10.89 -5.05 3.70
C THR A 136 -11.82 -5.13 4.92
N GLY A 137 -11.42 -4.47 6.01
CA GLY A 137 -12.21 -4.36 7.23
C GLY A 137 -11.42 -3.69 8.36
N PRO A 138 -12.02 -3.54 9.55
CA PRO A 138 -11.36 -2.87 10.68
C PRO A 138 -10.10 -3.61 11.16
N ASN A 139 -10.06 -4.92 11.02
CA ASN A 139 -8.95 -5.80 11.42
C ASN A 139 -8.41 -6.64 10.27
N SER A 140 -8.59 -6.19 9.03
CA SER A 140 -8.11 -6.90 7.84
C SER A 140 -7.67 -5.94 6.74
N PHE A 141 -6.64 -6.36 6.00
CA PHE A 141 -6.23 -5.71 4.76
C PHE A 141 -5.71 -6.75 3.77
N ALA A 142 -5.68 -6.39 2.51
CA ALA A 142 -5.09 -7.17 1.43
C ALA A 142 -3.91 -6.44 0.81
N GLN A 143 -2.93 -7.19 0.34
CA GLN A 143 -1.83 -6.71 -0.49
C GLN A 143 -1.82 -7.50 -1.78
N THR A 144 -1.91 -6.82 -2.91
CA THR A 144 -1.80 -7.40 -4.24
C THR A 144 -0.66 -6.75 -5.00
N VAL A 145 0.12 -7.56 -5.72
CA VAL A 145 1.10 -7.06 -6.70
C VAL A 145 0.71 -7.62 -8.07
N ASN A 146 0.47 -6.71 -9.01
CA ASN A 146 0.23 -7.03 -10.41
C ASN A 146 1.47 -6.66 -11.21
N ASP A 147 1.92 -7.58 -12.05
CA ASP A 147 3.14 -7.48 -12.81
C ASP A 147 2.95 -8.06 -14.23
N THR A 148 3.88 -7.80 -15.13
CA THR A 148 3.90 -8.41 -16.46
C THR A 148 4.80 -9.63 -16.44
N VAL A 149 4.24 -10.79 -16.72
CA VAL A 149 4.97 -12.07 -16.81
C VAL A 149 4.78 -12.64 -18.20
N ALA A 150 5.86 -12.86 -18.94
CA ALA A 150 5.84 -13.34 -20.32
C ALA A 150 4.89 -12.51 -21.21
N GLY A 151 4.89 -11.18 -21.06
CA GLY A 151 4.08 -10.26 -21.85
C GLY A 151 2.59 -10.18 -21.44
N LYS A 152 2.18 -10.86 -20.36
CA LYS A 152 0.80 -10.86 -19.86
C LYS A 152 0.74 -10.27 -18.45
N SER A 153 -0.24 -9.39 -18.22
CA SER A 153 -0.52 -8.89 -16.86
C SER A 153 -1.12 -9.99 -16.01
N ARG A 154 -0.57 -10.17 -14.80
CA ARG A 154 -1.10 -11.09 -13.79
C ARG A 154 -0.80 -10.63 -12.38
N SER A 155 -1.57 -11.14 -11.42
CA SER A 155 -1.20 -11.02 -10.01
C SER A 155 -0.01 -11.94 -9.70
N THR A 156 1.08 -11.35 -9.24
CA THR A 156 2.30 -12.07 -8.82
C THR A 156 2.43 -12.19 -7.31
N ALA A 157 1.61 -11.46 -6.55
CA ALA A 157 1.42 -11.65 -5.12
C ALA A 157 0.00 -11.25 -4.74
N ASN A 158 -0.64 -12.07 -3.92
CA ASN A 158 -1.97 -11.79 -3.38
C ASN A 158 -2.05 -12.35 -1.96
N PHE A 159 -2.08 -11.49 -0.97
CA PHE A 159 -2.09 -11.85 0.45
C PHE A 159 -3.21 -11.13 1.17
N ALA A 160 -3.97 -11.89 1.98
CA ALA A 160 -4.91 -11.36 2.94
C ALA A 160 -4.28 -11.39 4.34
N PHE A 161 -4.41 -10.30 5.07
CA PHE A 161 -3.88 -10.13 6.42
C PHE A 161 -5.00 -9.91 7.43
N VAL A 162 -4.87 -10.53 8.58
CA VAL A 162 -5.74 -10.32 9.74
C VAL A 162 -4.90 -9.93 10.95
N ARG A 163 -5.45 -9.04 11.78
CA ARG A 163 -4.81 -8.61 13.02
C ARG A 163 -4.71 -9.77 14.01
N ARG A 164 -3.60 -9.80 14.76
CA ARG A 164 -3.34 -10.79 15.82
C ARG A 164 -3.67 -10.22 17.17
#